data_ac9968b1e48437821ce398040cd21d85
#
_entry.id   ac9968b1e48437821ce398040cd21d85
#
_cell.length_a   1.000
_cell.length_b   1.000
_cell.length_c   1.000
_cell.angle_alpha   90.00
_cell.angle_beta   90.00
_cell.angle_gamma   90.00
#
_symmetry.space_group_name_H-M   'P 1'
#
loop_
_entity.id
_entity.type
_entity.pdbx_description
1 polymer ?
#
loop_
_entity_poly.entity_id
_entity_poly.type
_entity_poly.pdbx_seq_one_letter_code
_entity_poly.pdbx_strand_id
1 'polypeptide(L)'
;MSAQFQVDTDRIAAAAGDVARISADIEGQVGVMLARLTGLQDAWTGTASVQFQGVVAQWRGTQQQVRASLDSIGHVLGAAGSQYAEAEAAATRMFS
;
A
#
# COMPACT_ATOMS: atom_id res chain seq x y z
N MET A 1 6.51 -34.59 -8.42
CA MET A 1 5.86 -33.30 -8.38
C MET A 1 6.64 -32.28 -9.17
N SER A 2 5.98 -31.49 -9.96
CA SER A 2 6.65 -30.48 -10.77
C SER A 2 6.88 -29.21 -9.95
N ALA A 3 8.12 -28.74 -9.86
CA ALA A 3 8.46 -27.47 -9.22
C ALA A 3 7.85 -26.28 -9.94
N GLN A 4 7.45 -26.45 -11.21
CA GLN A 4 6.86 -25.37 -12.02
C GLN A 4 5.55 -24.86 -11.46
N PHE A 5 4.80 -25.69 -10.77
CA PHE A 5 3.51 -25.32 -10.23
C PHE A 5 3.55 -25.02 -8.74
N GLN A 6 4.73 -25.04 -8.18
CA GLN A 6 4.91 -24.75 -6.77
C GLN A 6 4.90 -23.24 -6.56
N VAL A 7 4.03 -22.78 -5.67
CA VAL A 7 3.95 -21.37 -5.29
C VAL A 7 4.57 -21.23 -3.91
N ASP A 8 5.50 -20.29 -3.78
CA ASP A 8 6.14 -20.02 -2.51
C ASP A 8 5.24 -19.09 -1.69
N THR A 9 4.37 -19.71 -0.89
CA THR A 9 3.42 -18.97 -0.06
C THR A 9 4.12 -18.13 1.00
N ASP A 10 5.30 -18.56 1.46
CA ASP A 10 6.06 -17.78 2.43
C ASP A 10 6.57 -16.48 1.81
N ARG A 11 7.01 -16.53 0.56
CA ARG A 11 7.45 -15.33 -0.15
C ARG A 11 6.29 -14.38 -0.41
N ILE A 12 5.12 -14.92 -0.75
CA ILE A 12 3.91 -14.10 -0.97
C ILE A 12 3.51 -13.42 0.33
N ALA A 13 3.51 -14.16 1.45
CA ALA A 13 3.16 -13.60 2.75
C ALA A 13 4.17 -12.53 3.18
N ALA A 14 5.47 -12.78 2.95
CA ALA A 14 6.51 -11.80 3.25
C ALA A 14 6.34 -10.53 2.42
N ALA A 15 6.02 -10.67 1.14
CA ALA A 15 5.78 -9.53 0.27
C ALA A 15 4.55 -8.73 0.72
N ALA A 16 3.48 -9.41 1.14
CA ALA A 16 2.29 -8.74 1.66
C ALA A 16 2.62 -7.91 2.91
N GLY A 17 3.42 -8.48 3.81
CA GLY A 17 3.88 -7.76 5.00
C GLY A 17 4.76 -6.57 4.66
N ASP A 18 5.65 -6.72 3.68
CA ASP A 18 6.51 -5.63 3.22
C ASP A 18 5.69 -4.51 2.59
N VAL A 19 4.69 -4.84 1.77
CA VAL A 19 3.81 -3.85 1.16
C VAL A 19 3.06 -3.07 2.24
N ALA A 20 2.54 -3.76 3.27
CA ALA A 20 1.84 -3.10 4.37
C ALA A 20 2.77 -2.13 5.12
N ARG A 21 4.00 -2.54 5.41
CA ARG A 21 4.98 -1.70 6.11
C ARG A 21 5.37 -0.50 5.26
N ILE A 22 5.67 -0.71 3.98
CA ILE A 22 6.03 0.37 3.06
C ILE A 22 4.87 1.35 2.91
N SER A 23 3.64 0.85 2.83
CA SER A 23 2.45 1.70 2.74
C SER A 23 2.31 2.60 3.97
N ALA A 24 2.53 2.04 5.16
CA ALA A 24 2.49 2.81 6.40
C ALA A 24 3.60 3.86 6.42
N ASP A 25 4.81 3.52 5.96
CA ASP A 25 5.92 4.47 5.87
C ASP A 25 5.61 5.61 4.91
N ILE A 26 5.03 5.30 3.76
CA ILE A 26 4.64 6.33 2.78
C ILE A 26 3.60 7.27 3.40
N GLU A 27 2.58 6.73 4.06
CA GLU A 27 1.56 7.55 4.72
C GLU A 27 2.17 8.46 5.78
N GLY A 28 3.10 7.94 6.58
CA GLY A 28 3.79 8.73 7.59
C GLY A 28 4.60 9.86 6.98
N GLN A 29 5.35 9.57 5.91
CA GLN A 29 6.17 10.57 5.22
C GLN A 29 5.31 11.65 4.57
N VAL A 30 4.22 11.25 3.92
CA VAL A 30 3.29 12.19 3.29
C VAL A 30 2.63 13.07 4.36
N GLY A 31 2.23 12.48 5.48
CA GLY A 31 1.65 13.24 6.59
C GLY A 31 2.58 14.32 7.13
N VAL A 32 3.85 13.97 7.31
CA VAL A 32 4.87 14.94 7.75
C VAL A 32 5.04 16.05 6.71
N MET A 33 5.11 15.69 5.44
CA MET A 33 5.26 16.67 4.36
C MET A 33 4.08 17.64 4.33
N LEU A 34 2.86 17.12 4.40
CA LEU A 34 1.66 17.96 4.38
C LEU A 34 1.59 18.88 5.60
N ALA A 35 2.01 18.39 6.77
CA ALA A 35 2.05 19.22 7.98
C ALA A 35 3.03 20.38 7.80
N ARG A 36 4.20 20.11 7.22
CA ARG A 36 5.21 21.16 6.95
C ARG A 36 4.70 22.16 5.93
N LEU A 37 4.04 21.69 4.87
CA LEU A 37 3.47 22.57 3.85
C LEU A 37 2.33 23.43 4.43
N THR A 38 1.48 22.82 5.26
CA THR A 38 0.40 23.56 5.93
C THR A 38 0.95 24.63 6.85
N GLY A 39 2.08 24.34 7.53
CA GLY A 39 2.76 25.32 8.38
C GLY A 39 3.29 26.54 7.64
N LEU A 40 3.42 26.45 6.31
CA LEU A 40 3.86 27.58 5.50
C LEU A 40 2.73 28.52 5.10
N GLN A 41 1.47 28.23 5.46
CA GLN A 41 0.34 29.07 5.07
C GLN A 41 0.52 30.50 5.51
N ASP A 42 1.12 30.74 6.68
CA ASP A 42 1.36 32.08 7.19
C ASP A 42 2.38 32.87 6.36
N ALA A 43 3.22 32.15 5.61
CA ALA A 43 4.23 32.76 4.75
C ALA A 43 3.69 33.13 3.38
N TRP A 44 2.48 32.68 3.03
CA TRP A 44 1.87 32.91 1.73
C TRP A 44 0.73 33.89 1.85
N THR A 45 0.62 34.81 0.91
CA THR A 45 -0.46 35.78 0.88
C THR A 45 -1.04 35.87 -0.54
N GLY A 46 -2.32 36.30 -0.62
CA GLY A 46 -2.97 36.63 -1.89
C GLY A 46 -3.15 35.43 -2.80
N THR A 47 -2.92 35.63 -4.09
CA THR A 47 -3.11 34.63 -5.14
C THR A 47 -2.21 33.40 -4.93
N ALA A 48 -0.98 33.63 -4.49
CA ALA A 48 -0.04 32.53 -4.24
C ALA A 48 -0.56 31.57 -3.16
N SER A 49 -1.20 32.13 -2.11
CA SER A 49 -1.80 31.31 -1.05
C SER A 49 -2.92 30.43 -1.59
N VAL A 50 -3.79 30.98 -2.43
CA VAL A 50 -4.91 30.24 -3.03
C VAL A 50 -4.37 29.10 -3.91
N GLN A 51 -3.39 29.40 -4.75
CA GLN A 51 -2.78 28.41 -5.63
C GLN A 51 -2.11 27.29 -4.84
N PHE A 52 -1.40 27.63 -3.78
CA PHE A 52 -0.74 26.66 -2.91
C PHE A 52 -1.76 25.73 -2.24
N GLN A 53 -2.84 26.30 -1.70
CA GLN A 53 -3.89 25.48 -1.08
C GLN A 53 -4.55 24.55 -2.09
N GLY A 54 -4.73 24.99 -3.34
CA GLY A 54 -5.24 24.13 -4.41
C GLY A 54 -4.33 22.95 -4.70
N VAL A 55 -3.02 23.18 -4.76
CA VAL A 55 -2.03 22.11 -4.97
C VAL A 55 -2.05 21.13 -3.79
N VAL A 56 -2.11 21.61 -2.57
CA VAL A 56 -2.18 20.76 -1.37
C VAL A 56 -3.45 19.89 -1.41
N ALA A 57 -4.58 20.46 -1.79
CA ALA A 57 -5.83 19.72 -1.89
C ALA A 57 -5.74 18.61 -2.96
N GLN A 58 -5.15 18.91 -4.12
CA GLN A 58 -4.91 17.91 -5.16
C GLN A 58 -4.01 16.80 -4.66
N TRP A 59 -2.97 17.16 -3.95
CA TRP A 59 -2.02 16.18 -3.40
C TRP A 59 -2.71 15.24 -2.41
N ARG A 60 -3.55 15.77 -1.54
CA ARG A 60 -4.32 14.95 -0.60
C ARG A 60 -5.21 13.95 -1.33
N GLY A 61 -5.87 14.38 -2.41
CA GLY A 61 -6.69 13.49 -3.23
C GLY A 61 -5.87 12.40 -3.89
N THR A 62 -4.72 12.76 -4.46
CA THR A 62 -3.81 11.80 -5.08
C THR A 62 -3.29 10.79 -4.05
N GLN A 63 -2.96 11.26 -2.86
CA GLN A 63 -2.45 10.40 -1.80
C GLN A 63 -3.50 9.39 -1.33
N GLN A 64 -4.77 9.79 -1.28
CA GLN A 64 -5.86 8.85 -0.97
C GLN A 64 -5.99 7.77 -2.03
N GLN A 65 -5.82 8.11 -3.31
CA GLN A 65 -5.84 7.13 -4.39
C GLN A 65 -4.67 6.17 -4.30
N VAL A 66 -3.47 6.67 -4.00
CA VAL A 66 -2.28 5.83 -3.79
C VAL A 66 -2.50 4.87 -2.64
N ARG A 67 -3.04 5.37 -1.53
CA ARG A 67 -3.35 4.54 -0.37
C ARG A 67 -4.33 3.44 -0.71
N ALA A 68 -5.40 3.75 -1.43
CA ALA A 68 -6.39 2.76 -1.84
C ALA A 68 -5.76 1.70 -2.74
N SER A 69 -4.88 2.10 -3.66
CA SER A 69 -4.16 1.17 -4.55
C SER A 69 -3.24 0.25 -3.76
N LEU A 70 -2.51 0.78 -2.79
CA LEU A 70 -1.62 -0.01 -1.95
C LEU A 70 -2.40 -0.99 -1.08
N ASP A 71 -3.53 -0.57 -0.52
CA ASP A 71 -4.41 -1.44 0.24
C ASP A 71 -4.93 -2.58 -0.64
N SER A 72 -5.30 -2.29 -1.89
CA SER A 72 -5.75 -3.29 -2.85
C SER A 72 -4.65 -4.30 -3.16
N ILE A 73 -3.42 -3.84 -3.37
CA ILE A 73 -2.28 -4.72 -3.64
C ILE A 73 -2.06 -5.65 -2.44
N GLY A 74 -2.04 -5.11 -1.23
CA GLY A 74 -1.86 -5.90 -0.02
C GLY A 74 -2.97 -6.93 0.15
N HIS A 75 -4.20 -6.54 -0.13
CA HIS A 75 -5.35 -7.43 -0.03
C HIS A 75 -5.26 -8.59 -1.03
N VAL A 76 -4.91 -8.29 -2.28
CA VAL A 76 -4.74 -9.31 -3.32
C VAL A 76 -3.62 -10.27 -2.95
N LEU A 77 -2.49 -9.76 -2.46
CA LEU A 77 -1.37 -10.61 -2.06
C LEU A 77 -1.75 -11.51 -0.89
N GLY A 78 -2.46 -10.99 0.09
CA GLY A 78 -2.92 -11.78 1.23
C GLY A 78 -3.90 -12.87 0.81
N ALA A 79 -4.87 -12.54 -0.05
CA ALA A 79 -5.84 -13.49 -0.56
C ALA A 79 -5.16 -14.58 -1.40
N ALA A 80 -4.22 -14.19 -2.26
CA ALA A 80 -3.48 -15.15 -3.10
C ALA A 80 -2.68 -16.11 -2.23
N GLY A 81 -1.98 -15.61 -1.22
CA GLY A 81 -1.23 -16.45 -0.28
C GLY A 81 -2.12 -17.46 0.42
N SER A 82 -3.28 -17.02 0.89
CA SER A 82 -4.25 -17.90 1.55
C SER A 82 -4.78 -18.97 0.61
N GLN A 83 -5.13 -18.61 -0.63
CA GLN A 83 -5.64 -19.55 -1.62
C GLN A 83 -4.62 -20.62 -1.95
N TYR A 84 -3.37 -20.25 -2.14
CA TYR A 84 -2.32 -21.21 -2.45
C TYR A 84 -2.02 -22.10 -1.25
N ALA A 85 -2.02 -21.57 -0.05
CA ALA A 85 -1.81 -22.36 1.15
C ALA A 85 -2.94 -23.39 1.33
N GLU A 86 -4.17 -23.01 1.08
CA GLU A 86 -5.32 -23.93 1.14
C GLU A 86 -5.21 -25.02 0.09
N ALA A 87 -4.81 -24.68 -1.14
CA ALA A 87 -4.63 -25.64 -2.20
C ALA A 87 -3.53 -26.64 -1.87
N GLU A 88 -2.41 -26.18 -1.33
CA GLU A 88 -1.32 -27.05 -0.90
C GLU A 88 -1.75 -28.00 0.22
N ALA A 89 -2.48 -27.48 1.20
CA ALA A 89 -2.99 -28.29 2.30
C ALA A 89 -3.97 -29.35 1.80
N ALA A 90 -4.86 -28.99 0.88
CA ALA A 90 -5.82 -29.93 0.30
C ALA A 90 -5.11 -31.02 -0.49
N ALA A 91 -4.11 -30.66 -1.29
CA ALA A 91 -3.31 -31.61 -2.05
C ALA A 91 -2.59 -32.58 -1.13
N THR A 92 -2.02 -32.08 -0.04
CA THR A 92 -1.31 -32.91 0.95
C THR A 92 -2.28 -33.92 1.58
N ARG A 93 -3.50 -33.47 1.93
CA ARG A 93 -4.49 -34.36 2.52
C ARG A 93 -4.94 -35.46 1.56
N MET A 94 -4.98 -35.14 0.26
CA MET A 94 -5.36 -36.14 -0.73
C MET A 94 -4.37 -37.30 -0.84
N PHE A 95 -3.12 -37.04 -0.54
CA PHE A 95 -2.03 -38.02 -0.68
C PHE A 95 -1.51 -38.58 0.64
N SER A 96 -2.14 -38.26 1.73
CA SER A 96 -1.72 -38.75 3.04
C SER A 96 -2.48 -40.00 3.49
#